data_2129d2b5276f88f4e4da975b8e2a3451
#
_entry.id   2129d2b5276f88f4e4da975b8e2a3451
#
_cell.length_a   1.000
_cell.length_b   1.000
_cell.length_c   1.000
_cell.angle_alpha   90.00
_cell.angle_beta   90.00
_cell.angle_gamma   90.00
#
_symmetry.space_group_name_H-M   'P 1'
#
loop_
_entity.id
_entity.type
_entity.pdbx_description
1 polymer ?
#
loop_
_entity_poly.entity_id
_entity_poly.type
_entity_poly.pdbx_seq_one_letter_code
_entity_poly.pdbx_strand_id
1 'polypeptide(L)'
;YHPAREFAIDLVLFINGLPVATVELKTDFTQSCEAAMDQYRNNRLPYDAKTKRREPLLTFKRGAVVHFAMSDSEIMMATKLDGENTFFLPFNKGRKDESGTVHAGNPPGEIKADGTQEYPVAYFWEEVCQPNAWLRIFHSFVYVEKKDVVDIQGNWSKKETLIFPRFHQWTAVNQMLADARENGAGMTYLCDHSAGSGKTSTISWTAHDLVKLREDNGDAVFNSVIIVTDRNVLDGQLQDAVKQIDHQFGVIAAIDRQKSSKSKSKQLSDALLSGTPIVVVTIQTFPYAMEAIITDKALKGKNFAVIIDEAHNSQTGSTAAKLQAALGMSGQGKMSTMTVDELLEQLQKSRARPDNISYFAFTGTPKHSTLMLFGRPTDPSQPISDDNPPQAFHLYTMRQAIEEKFILDVLNGYVPYKTAFNLSKQLEDSKRVSGKAAKRALAQWMSLHPTNVT
;
A
#
# COMPACT_ATOMS: atom_id res chain seq x y z
N TYR A 1 28.20 22.73 -2.12
CA TYR A 1 28.34 24.13 -2.58
C TYR A 1 28.11 24.22 -4.08
N HIS A 2 27.28 25.17 -4.51
CA HIS A 2 27.06 25.47 -5.92
C HIS A 2 28.20 26.37 -6.43
N PRO A 3 28.90 26.00 -7.53
CA PRO A 3 30.11 26.72 -7.96
C PRO A 3 29.86 28.16 -8.44
N ALA A 4 28.63 28.52 -8.82
CA ALA A 4 28.29 29.85 -9.35
C ALA A 4 27.21 30.57 -8.51
N ARG A 5 26.80 30.05 -7.36
CA ARG A 5 25.78 30.62 -6.50
C ARG A 5 26.10 30.38 -5.03
N GLU A 6 25.67 31.34 -4.21
CA GLU A 6 25.85 31.26 -2.76
C GLU A 6 24.77 30.39 -2.10
N PHE A 7 24.65 29.11 -2.50
CA PHE A 7 23.85 28.16 -1.77
C PHE A 7 24.54 26.80 -1.62
N ALA A 8 24.21 26.12 -0.56
CA ALA A 8 24.61 24.74 -0.29
C ALA A 8 23.40 23.95 0.12
N ILE A 9 23.39 22.64 -0.12
CA ILE A 9 22.46 21.68 0.42
C ILE A 9 23.13 21.06 1.64
N ASP A 10 22.39 20.88 2.73
CA ASP A 10 22.95 20.45 4.00
C ASP A 10 23.60 19.07 3.90
N LEU A 11 22.93 18.08 3.28
CA LEU A 11 23.47 16.75 3.00
C LEU A 11 23.14 16.29 1.58
N VAL A 12 24.09 15.60 0.96
CA VAL A 12 23.88 14.89 -0.31
C VAL A 12 24.42 13.48 -0.15
N LEU A 13 23.56 12.48 -0.39
CA LEU A 13 23.94 11.07 -0.36
C LEU A 13 24.36 10.61 -1.76
N PHE A 14 25.42 9.82 -1.81
CA PHE A 14 25.98 9.28 -3.05
C PHE A 14 26.08 7.75 -3.00
N ILE A 15 25.81 7.11 -4.14
CA ILE A 15 26.15 5.70 -4.38
C ILE A 15 27.12 5.67 -5.56
N ASN A 16 28.33 5.18 -5.36
CA ASN A 16 29.37 5.07 -6.39
C ASN A 16 29.58 6.40 -7.16
N GLY A 17 29.54 7.54 -6.45
CA GLY A 17 29.70 8.86 -7.04
C GLY A 17 28.47 9.46 -7.71
N LEU A 18 27.36 8.72 -7.77
CA LEU A 18 26.08 9.23 -8.27
C LEU A 18 25.26 9.81 -7.12
N PRO A 19 24.77 11.05 -7.20
CA PRO A 19 23.91 11.63 -6.18
C PRO A 19 22.55 10.92 -6.20
N VAL A 20 22.11 10.43 -5.04
CA VAL A 20 20.87 9.67 -4.92
C VAL A 20 19.82 10.36 -4.07
N ALA A 21 20.25 11.15 -3.07
CA ALA A 21 19.33 11.93 -2.25
C ALA A 21 19.95 13.26 -1.84
N THR A 22 19.08 14.23 -1.58
CA THR A 22 19.44 15.50 -0.93
C THR A 22 18.63 15.65 0.34
N VAL A 23 19.18 16.31 1.36
CA VAL A 23 18.51 16.57 2.64
C VAL A 23 18.74 18.03 3.02
N GLU A 24 17.65 18.73 3.36
CA GLU A 24 17.68 20.03 4.05
C GLU A 24 17.27 19.81 5.50
N LEU A 25 18.10 20.26 6.43
CA LEU A 25 17.95 20.03 7.87
C LEU A 25 17.48 21.28 8.59
N LYS A 26 16.59 21.11 9.53
CA LYS A 26 16.15 22.15 10.46
C LYS A 26 16.12 21.58 11.88
N THR A 27 16.29 22.45 12.87
CA THR A 27 16.05 22.07 14.26
C THR A 27 14.72 22.64 14.72
N ASP A 28 13.88 21.80 15.33
CA ASP A 28 12.58 22.21 15.84
C ASP A 28 12.66 23.31 16.92
N PHE A 29 13.86 23.54 17.46
CA PHE A 29 14.09 24.64 18.38
C PHE A 29 13.97 26.02 17.72
N THR A 30 14.30 26.15 16.44
CA THR A 30 14.31 27.44 15.73
C THR A 30 13.42 27.45 14.49
N GLN A 31 13.25 26.32 13.82
CA GLN A 31 12.55 26.20 12.55
C GLN A 31 11.90 24.80 12.45
N SER A 32 10.72 24.72 11.83
CA SER A 32 10.04 23.43 11.61
C SER A 32 10.49 22.73 10.32
N CYS A 33 10.05 21.49 10.15
CA CYS A 33 10.19 20.73 8.89
C CYS A 33 9.58 21.49 7.69
N GLU A 34 8.50 22.28 7.91
CA GLU A 34 7.91 23.14 6.87
C GLU A 34 8.93 24.15 6.31
N ALA A 35 9.80 24.72 7.16
CA ALA A 35 10.85 25.63 6.72
C ALA A 35 11.86 24.94 5.78
N ALA A 36 12.14 23.65 5.98
CA ALA A 36 12.97 22.86 5.06
C ALA A 36 12.23 22.60 3.72
N MET A 37 10.93 22.32 3.77
CA MET A 37 10.10 22.19 2.56
C MET A 37 10.04 23.50 1.76
N ASP A 38 9.86 24.62 2.44
CA ASP A 38 9.86 25.95 1.81
C ASP A 38 11.20 26.31 1.21
N GLN A 39 12.30 25.87 1.80
CA GLN A 39 13.63 26.03 1.24
C GLN A 39 13.75 25.31 -0.10
N TYR A 40 13.20 24.09 -0.24
CA TYR A 40 13.11 23.39 -1.53
C TYR A 40 12.19 24.09 -2.51
N ARG A 41 11.03 24.58 -2.08
CA ARG A 41 10.06 25.26 -2.94
C ARG A 41 10.60 26.58 -3.51
N ASN A 42 11.31 27.34 -2.70
CA ASN A 42 11.67 28.72 -3.05
C ASN A 42 13.13 28.86 -3.46
N ASN A 43 14.05 28.10 -2.86
CA ASN A 43 15.49 28.32 -2.97
C ASN A 43 16.24 27.18 -3.67
N ARG A 44 15.67 25.99 -3.77
CA ARG A 44 16.27 24.80 -4.39
C ARG A 44 15.52 24.40 -5.66
N LEU A 45 15.41 25.35 -6.58
CA LEU A 45 14.71 25.11 -7.83
C LEU A 45 15.50 24.17 -8.75
N PRO A 46 14.83 23.30 -9.53
CA PRO A 46 15.49 22.40 -10.48
C PRO A 46 16.07 23.13 -11.71
N TYR A 47 15.94 24.44 -11.75
CA TYR A 47 16.50 25.33 -12.80
C TYR A 47 16.84 26.70 -12.22
N ASP A 48 17.79 27.35 -12.85
CA ASP A 48 18.10 28.75 -12.55
C ASP A 48 16.95 29.67 -12.97
N ALA A 49 16.46 30.47 -12.06
CA ALA A 49 15.33 31.37 -12.32
C ALA A 49 15.61 32.40 -13.43
N LYS A 50 16.88 32.86 -13.53
CA LYS A 50 17.31 33.90 -14.51
C LYS A 50 17.71 33.28 -15.85
N THR A 51 18.61 32.30 -15.81
CA THR A 51 19.20 31.74 -17.03
C THR A 51 18.41 30.54 -17.59
N LYS A 52 17.43 30.04 -16.85
CA LYS A 52 16.65 28.82 -17.17
C LYS A 52 17.51 27.55 -17.36
N ARG A 53 18.79 27.60 -17.00
CA ARG A 53 19.67 26.43 -17.01
C ARG A 53 19.22 25.45 -15.92
N ARG A 54 19.29 24.18 -16.25
CA ARG A 54 18.94 23.11 -15.30
C ARG A 54 19.99 22.98 -14.22
N GLU A 55 19.53 22.72 -12.99
CA GLU A 55 20.40 22.36 -11.87
C GLU A 55 20.61 20.84 -11.88
N PRO A 56 21.80 20.33 -12.19
CA PRO A 56 22.03 18.91 -12.41
C PRO A 56 21.58 18.04 -11.24
N LEU A 57 21.86 18.48 -10.00
CA LEU A 57 21.53 17.73 -8.78
C LEU A 57 20.03 17.67 -8.49
N LEU A 58 19.28 18.70 -8.87
CA LEU A 58 17.87 18.89 -8.50
C LEU A 58 16.88 18.56 -9.64
N THR A 59 17.43 18.33 -10.85
CA THR A 59 16.59 18.10 -12.03
C THR A 59 16.04 16.67 -12.04
N PHE A 60 14.73 16.55 -12.18
CA PHE A 60 14.04 15.27 -12.29
C PHE A 60 14.66 14.34 -13.33
N LYS A 61 14.89 13.07 -12.95
CA LYS A 61 15.53 12.01 -13.76
C LYS A 61 17.00 12.25 -14.16
N ARG A 62 17.64 13.26 -13.62
CA ARG A 62 19.07 13.56 -13.90
C ARG A 62 19.89 13.79 -12.65
N GLY A 63 19.28 14.29 -11.59
CA GLY A 63 19.88 14.53 -10.29
C GLY A 63 19.51 13.46 -9.27
N ALA A 64 19.42 13.89 -8.02
CA ALA A 64 18.99 13.05 -6.93
C ALA A 64 17.57 12.48 -7.18
N VAL A 65 17.34 11.27 -6.70
CA VAL A 65 16.10 10.52 -6.89
C VAL A 65 15.03 10.98 -5.91
N VAL A 66 15.47 11.42 -4.72
CA VAL A 66 14.59 11.85 -3.64
C VAL A 66 15.21 13.06 -2.90
N HIS A 67 14.35 13.93 -2.42
CA HIS A 67 14.69 15.13 -1.67
C HIS A 67 13.98 15.08 -0.33
N PHE A 68 14.72 15.08 0.77
CA PHE A 68 14.18 15.04 2.12
C PHE A 68 14.25 16.42 2.77
N ALA A 69 13.14 16.88 3.30
CA ALA A 69 13.04 17.95 4.27
C ALA A 69 12.93 17.32 5.66
N MET A 70 13.83 17.65 6.58
CA MET A 70 13.94 16.97 7.86
C MET A 70 14.08 17.99 9.00
N SER A 71 13.35 17.72 10.09
CA SER A 71 13.59 18.35 11.38
C SER A 71 14.03 17.30 12.42
N ASP A 72 14.20 17.71 13.66
CA ASP A 72 14.52 16.80 14.76
C ASP A 72 13.43 15.75 15.02
N SER A 73 12.19 16.03 14.61
CA SER A 73 11.01 15.19 14.88
C SER A 73 10.31 14.62 13.66
N GLU A 74 10.49 15.20 12.46
CA GLU A 74 9.71 14.85 11.26
C GLU A 74 10.58 14.77 10.00
N ILE A 75 10.16 13.91 9.06
CA ILE A 75 10.75 13.78 7.72
C ILE A 75 9.64 13.84 6.67
N MET A 76 9.86 14.72 5.68
CA MET A 76 9.04 14.83 4.48
C MET A 76 9.91 14.58 3.26
N MET A 77 9.36 13.94 2.21
CA MET A 77 10.09 13.60 1.01
C MET A 77 9.38 14.07 -0.26
N ALA A 78 10.15 14.44 -1.27
CA ALA A 78 9.68 14.71 -2.62
C ALA A 78 10.56 14.00 -3.65
N THR A 79 9.97 13.44 -4.71
CA THR A 79 10.70 12.80 -5.82
C THR A 79 10.83 13.69 -7.05
N LYS A 80 10.17 14.84 -7.02
CA LYS A 80 10.26 15.86 -8.07
C LYS A 80 10.13 17.24 -7.43
N LEU A 81 11.09 18.10 -7.69
CA LEU A 81 11.01 19.52 -7.34
C LEU A 81 10.32 20.30 -8.47
N ASP A 82 9.35 21.14 -8.12
CA ASP A 82 8.54 21.94 -9.06
C ASP A 82 8.20 23.32 -8.48
N GLY A 83 9.17 23.93 -7.79
CA GLY A 83 8.96 25.21 -7.10
C GLY A 83 7.86 25.11 -6.04
N GLU A 84 6.97 26.08 -6.01
CA GLU A 84 5.81 26.12 -5.07
C GLU A 84 4.89 24.90 -5.19
N ASN A 85 4.84 24.27 -6.38
CA ASN A 85 4.05 23.07 -6.62
C ASN A 85 4.74 21.76 -6.18
N THR A 86 5.89 21.84 -5.53
CA THR A 86 6.58 20.66 -5.02
C THR A 86 5.72 19.95 -3.99
N PHE A 87 5.34 18.70 -4.30
CA PHE A 87 4.51 17.88 -3.45
C PHE A 87 5.39 17.02 -2.53
N PHE A 88 5.24 17.22 -1.23
CA PHE A 88 5.93 16.45 -0.21
C PHE A 88 5.01 15.38 0.38
N LEU A 89 5.58 14.21 0.63
CA LEU A 89 4.94 13.09 1.29
C LEU A 89 5.65 12.82 2.63
N PRO A 90 4.93 12.46 3.69
CA PRO A 90 5.53 12.08 4.95
C PRO A 90 6.34 10.79 4.81
N PHE A 91 7.48 10.77 5.51
CA PHE A 91 8.36 9.61 5.61
C PHE A 91 8.59 9.24 7.08
N ASN A 92 7.50 9.20 7.85
CA ASN A 92 7.49 9.00 9.30
C ASN A 92 7.03 7.59 9.69
N LYS A 93 7.49 7.10 10.86
CA LYS A 93 7.15 5.77 11.39
C LYS A 93 5.66 5.65 11.78
N GLY A 94 5.03 6.75 12.16
CA GLY A 94 3.80 6.73 12.95
C GLY A 94 4.11 6.51 14.44
N ARG A 95 3.30 7.08 15.32
CA ARG A 95 3.46 6.94 16.77
C ARG A 95 2.20 6.34 17.39
N LYS A 96 2.38 5.43 18.36
CA LYS A 96 1.27 4.89 19.16
C LYS A 96 1.09 5.77 20.42
N ASP A 97 -0.17 6.08 20.74
CA ASP A 97 -0.52 6.67 22.02
C ASP A 97 -0.71 5.59 23.11
N GLU A 98 -1.03 6.00 24.34
CA GLU A 98 -1.26 5.11 25.48
C GLU A 98 -2.42 4.12 25.24
N SER A 99 -3.36 4.44 24.36
CA SER A 99 -4.47 3.56 23.97
C SER A 99 -4.09 2.54 22.89
N GLY A 100 -2.87 2.65 22.33
CA GLY A 100 -2.41 1.86 21.20
C GLY A 100 -2.87 2.39 19.83
N THR A 101 -3.53 3.55 19.80
CA THR A 101 -3.94 4.20 18.54
C THR A 101 -2.73 4.76 17.81
N VAL A 102 -2.65 4.50 16.50
CA VAL A 102 -1.55 4.97 15.66
C VAL A 102 -1.88 6.35 15.07
N HIS A 103 -1.00 7.30 15.30
CA HIS A 103 -1.04 8.68 14.85
C HIS A 103 0.08 8.99 13.85
N ALA A 104 0.01 10.15 13.19
CA ALA A 104 1.10 10.70 12.40
C ALA A 104 2.35 11.05 13.25
N GLY A 105 3.45 11.32 12.55
CA GLY A 105 4.74 11.70 13.17
C GLY A 105 5.58 10.49 13.57
N ASN A 106 6.52 10.72 14.46
CA ASN A 106 7.45 9.70 14.95
C ASN A 106 7.30 9.49 16.47
N PRO A 107 7.59 8.29 16.99
CA PRO A 107 7.66 8.09 18.43
C PRO A 107 8.83 8.91 19.01
N PRO A 108 8.81 9.24 20.31
CA PRO A 108 9.99 9.78 20.97
C PRO A 108 11.20 8.88 20.75
N GLY A 109 12.36 9.47 20.56
CA GLY A 109 13.60 8.71 20.42
C GLY A 109 13.91 7.89 21.67
N GLU A 110 14.64 6.82 21.51
CA GLU A 110 15.05 5.94 22.61
C GLU A 110 16.00 6.65 23.56
N ILE A 111 15.96 6.28 24.85
CA ILE A 111 16.90 6.77 25.86
C ILE A 111 18.09 5.81 25.85
N LYS A 112 19.27 6.31 25.48
CA LYS A 112 20.53 5.55 25.48
C LYS A 112 21.01 5.23 26.91
N ALA A 113 21.95 4.30 27.00
CA ALA A 113 22.53 3.89 28.27
C ALA A 113 23.25 5.04 29.04
N ASP A 114 23.68 6.07 28.31
CA ASP A 114 24.29 7.28 28.89
C ASP A 114 23.27 8.34 29.32
N GLY A 115 21.97 8.06 29.18
CA GLY A 115 20.87 8.96 29.55
C GLY A 115 20.53 10.00 28.47
N THR A 116 21.21 9.99 27.31
CA THR A 116 20.87 10.88 26.19
C THR A 116 19.66 10.31 25.45
N GLN A 117 18.75 11.19 25.05
CA GLN A 117 17.61 10.80 24.22
C GLN A 117 17.98 10.97 22.75
N GLU A 118 17.69 9.95 21.95
CA GLU A 118 17.83 10.01 20.50
C GLU A 118 16.79 10.93 19.87
N TYR A 119 17.08 11.35 18.64
CA TYR A 119 16.09 12.08 17.86
C TYR A 119 14.96 11.14 17.37
N PRO A 120 13.71 11.58 17.39
CA PRO A 120 12.59 10.82 16.80
C PRO A 120 12.82 10.35 15.35
N VAL A 121 13.70 11.03 14.62
CA VAL A 121 14.07 10.72 13.23
C VAL A 121 15.34 9.86 13.10
N ALA A 122 15.91 9.35 14.20
CA ALA A 122 17.17 8.59 14.20
C ALA A 122 17.15 7.38 13.26
N TYR A 123 15.98 6.73 13.10
CA TYR A 123 15.81 5.62 12.17
C TYR A 123 16.25 5.95 10.73
N PHE A 124 16.24 7.22 10.34
CA PHE A 124 16.64 7.61 9.00
C PHE A 124 18.10 7.25 8.70
N TRP A 125 19.03 7.55 9.62
CA TRP A 125 20.43 7.18 9.46
C TRP A 125 20.76 5.80 10.00
N GLU A 126 20.01 5.30 10.98
CA GLU A 126 20.27 4.01 11.60
C GLU A 126 19.72 2.83 10.81
N GLU A 127 18.56 3.01 10.16
CA GLU A 127 17.90 1.95 9.39
C GLU A 127 17.91 2.23 7.89
N VAL A 128 17.44 3.43 7.46
CA VAL A 128 17.19 3.72 6.04
C VAL A 128 18.48 4.01 5.28
N CYS A 129 19.38 4.84 5.82
CA CYS A 129 20.63 5.23 5.16
C CYS A 129 21.75 4.18 5.29
N GLN A 130 21.45 3.00 5.82
CA GLN A 130 22.41 1.89 5.81
C GLN A 130 22.65 1.40 4.39
N PRO A 131 23.90 1.04 4.02
CA PRO A 131 24.25 0.69 2.64
C PRO A 131 23.35 -0.38 2.03
N ASN A 132 23.08 -1.46 2.76
CA ASN A 132 22.23 -2.56 2.29
C ASN A 132 20.76 -2.15 2.14
N ALA A 133 20.23 -1.36 3.06
CA ALA A 133 18.86 -0.85 2.99
C ALA A 133 18.69 0.08 1.79
N TRP A 134 19.65 0.98 1.58
CA TRP A 134 19.64 1.93 0.48
C TRP A 134 19.77 1.26 -0.89
N LEU A 135 20.71 0.31 -1.03
CA LEU A 135 20.83 -0.49 -2.25
C LEU A 135 19.57 -1.28 -2.55
N ARG A 136 18.91 -1.84 -1.50
CA ARG A 136 17.65 -2.54 -1.65
C ARG A 136 16.53 -1.59 -2.09
N ILE A 137 16.45 -0.36 -1.54
CA ILE A 137 15.47 0.63 -1.98
C ILE A 137 15.61 0.87 -3.49
N PHE A 138 16.84 1.07 -3.98
CA PHE A 138 17.09 1.29 -5.41
C PHE A 138 16.82 0.05 -6.26
N HIS A 139 17.13 -1.13 -5.77
CA HIS A 139 16.93 -2.37 -6.52
C HIS A 139 15.46 -2.79 -6.63
N SER A 140 14.70 -2.66 -5.56
CA SER A 140 13.36 -3.25 -5.48
C SER A 140 12.23 -2.23 -5.51
N PHE A 141 12.43 -0.99 -5.02
CA PHE A 141 11.33 -0.07 -4.77
C PHE A 141 11.24 1.10 -5.75
N VAL A 142 12.39 1.60 -6.22
CA VAL A 142 12.41 2.81 -7.06
C VAL A 142 12.12 2.47 -8.52
N TYR A 143 11.09 3.10 -9.08
CA TYR A 143 10.78 2.99 -10.51
C TYR A 143 10.08 4.24 -11.03
N VAL A 144 10.00 4.38 -12.37
CA VAL A 144 9.27 5.48 -13.02
C VAL A 144 7.91 4.96 -13.48
N GLU A 145 6.87 5.38 -12.80
CA GLU A 145 5.49 5.12 -13.21
C GLU A 145 5.12 6.01 -14.39
N LYS A 146 4.50 5.42 -15.42
CA LYS A 146 4.01 6.14 -16.59
C LYS A 146 2.50 5.95 -16.68
N LYS A 147 1.77 7.06 -16.63
CA LYS A 147 0.30 7.08 -16.75
C LYS A 147 -0.12 7.96 -17.91
N ASP A 148 -1.05 7.49 -18.69
CA ASP A 148 -1.77 8.32 -19.66
C ASP A 148 -2.78 9.18 -18.89
N VAL A 149 -2.69 10.50 -19.06
CA VAL A 149 -3.59 11.48 -18.45
C VAL A 149 -4.25 12.32 -19.54
N VAL A 150 -5.51 12.64 -19.33
CA VAL A 150 -6.28 13.51 -20.21
C VAL A 150 -6.43 14.86 -19.51
N ASP A 151 -6.09 15.95 -20.20
CA ASP A 151 -6.31 17.29 -19.68
C ASP A 151 -7.79 17.72 -19.79
N ILE A 152 -8.12 18.87 -19.23
CA ILE A 152 -9.48 19.45 -19.26
C ILE A 152 -9.97 19.69 -20.71
N GLN A 153 -9.04 19.82 -21.65
CA GLN A 153 -9.30 20.06 -23.07
C GLN A 153 -9.42 18.75 -23.89
N GLY A 154 -9.23 17.58 -23.25
CA GLY A 154 -9.32 16.27 -23.87
C GLY A 154 -8.01 15.80 -24.55
N ASN A 155 -6.88 16.49 -24.37
CA ASN A 155 -5.61 16.08 -24.94
C ASN A 155 -4.95 15.00 -24.07
N TRP A 156 -4.46 13.94 -24.71
CA TRP A 156 -3.71 12.87 -24.05
C TRP A 156 -2.25 13.25 -23.87
N SER A 157 -1.75 13.06 -22.66
CA SER A 157 -0.33 13.22 -22.34
C SER A 157 0.15 12.10 -21.43
N LYS A 158 1.46 11.82 -21.48
CA LYS A 158 2.07 10.83 -20.55
C LYS A 158 2.64 11.57 -19.35
N LYS A 159 2.07 11.32 -18.19
CA LYS A 159 2.64 11.78 -16.91
C LYS A 159 3.62 10.72 -16.40
N GLU A 160 4.84 11.15 -16.12
CA GLU A 160 5.86 10.32 -15.48
C GLU A 160 6.03 10.75 -14.02
N THR A 161 5.97 9.78 -13.11
CA THR A 161 6.16 9.99 -11.68
C THR A 161 7.24 9.02 -11.20
N LEU A 162 8.26 9.52 -10.54
CA LEU A 162 9.23 8.65 -9.89
C LEU A 162 8.65 8.21 -8.56
N ILE A 163 8.51 6.91 -8.40
CA ILE A 163 7.99 6.29 -7.19
C ILE A 163 9.16 5.94 -6.29
N PHE A 164 9.06 6.39 -5.06
CA PHE A 164 9.92 6.06 -3.94
C PHE A 164 9.04 5.56 -2.78
N PRO A 165 9.42 4.51 -2.04
CA PRO A 165 8.55 3.96 -1.02
C PRO A 165 8.37 4.94 0.14
N ARG A 166 7.15 5.06 0.66
CA ARG A 166 6.92 5.70 1.96
C ARG A 166 7.39 4.76 3.08
N PHE A 167 7.66 5.30 4.25
CA PHE A 167 8.24 4.52 5.34
C PHE A 167 7.39 3.29 5.69
N HIS A 168 6.07 3.44 5.85
CA HIS A 168 5.17 2.31 6.15
C HIS A 168 5.14 1.24 5.05
N GLN A 169 5.31 1.62 3.77
CA GLN A 169 5.38 0.66 2.67
C GLN A 169 6.69 -0.13 2.69
N TRP A 170 7.80 0.59 2.89
CA TRP A 170 9.12 0.00 2.99
C TRP A 170 9.23 -0.99 4.16
N THR A 171 8.74 -0.60 5.34
CA THR A 171 8.74 -1.47 6.54
C THR A 171 7.82 -2.67 6.38
N ALA A 172 6.60 -2.49 5.85
CA ALA A 172 5.66 -3.59 5.63
C ALA A 172 6.26 -4.68 4.74
N VAL A 173 6.81 -4.28 3.58
CA VAL A 173 7.43 -5.24 2.65
C VAL A 173 8.62 -5.94 3.31
N ASN A 174 9.52 -5.20 3.96
CA ASN A 174 10.71 -5.78 4.58
C ASN A 174 10.37 -6.75 5.72
N GLN A 175 9.41 -6.40 6.58
CA GLN A 175 8.98 -7.26 7.68
C GLN A 175 8.31 -8.54 7.18
N MET A 176 7.41 -8.44 6.19
CA MET A 176 6.78 -9.62 5.60
C MET A 176 7.80 -10.57 4.97
N LEU A 177 8.80 -10.04 4.27
CA LEU A 177 9.82 -10.85 3.63
C LEU A 177 10.79 -11.49 4.62
N ALA A 178 11.17 -10.75 5.67
CA ALA A 178 12.02 -11.28 6.74
C ALA A 178 11.33 -12.45 7.45
N ASP A 179 10.08 -12.25 7.85
CA ASP A 179 9.28 -13.29 8.52
C ASP A 179 8.99 -14.49 7.59
N ALA A 180 8.70 -14.24 6.30
CA ALA A 180 8.47 -15.31 5.33
C ALA A 180 9.75 -16.11 5.03
N ARG A 181 10.93 -15.48 5.11
CA ARG A 181 12.22 -16.17 4.97
C ARG A 181 12.52 -17.07 6.17
N GLU A 182 12.21 -16.58 7.37
CA GLU A 182 12.46 -17.30 8.63
C GLU A 182 11.50 -18.48 8.81
N ASN A 183 10.20 -18.26 8.53
CA ASN A 183 9.14 -19.22 8.83
C ASN A 183 8.72 -20.09 7.63
N GLY A 184 9.17 -19.77 6.42
CA GLY A 184 8.80 -20.49 5.20
C GLY A 184 7.35 -20.28 4.77
N ALA A 185 6.80 -21.29 4.06
CA ALA A 185 5.40 -21.27 3.61
C ALA A 185 4.43 -21.62 4.77
N GLY A 186 3.13 -21.34 4.58
CA GLY A 186 2.06 -21.67 5.53
C GLY A 186 1.64 -20.50 6.44
N MET A 187 2.30 -19.37 6.36
CA MET A 187 2.07 -18.22 7.22
C MET A 187 1.00 -17.25 6.68
N THR A 188 0.46 -16.41 7.58
CA THR A 188 -0.48 -15.34 7.21
C THR A 188 0.03 -13.98 7.61
N TYR A 189 -0.25 -12.99 6.76
CA TYR A 189 0.15 -11.60 6.92
C TYR A 189 -1.04 -10.71 6.59
N LEU A 190 -1.53 -9.95 7.56
CA LEU A 190 -2.55 -8.94 7.36
C LEU A 190 -1.93 -7.55 7.40
N CYS A 191 -1.97 -6.85 6.27
CA CYS A 191 -1.63 -5.43 6.19
C CYS A 191 -2.91 -4.60 6.26
N ASP A 192 -3.19 -4.01 7.42
CA ASP A 192 -4.27 -3.04 7.58
C ASP A 192 -3.74 -1.65 7.20
N HIS A 193 -3.88 -1.34 5.93
CA HIS A 193 -3.43 -0.09 5.32
C HIS A 193 -4.63 0.67 4.77
N SER A 194 -4.82 1.89 5.24
CA SER A 194 -5.95 2.75 4.86
C SER A 194 -6.11 2.93 3.34
N ALA A 195 -7.29 3.36 2.90
CA ALA A 195 -7.48 3.83 1.53
C ALA A 195 -6.45 4.92 1.21
N GLY A 196 -5.95 4.95 -0.03
CA GLY A 196 -4.94 5.92 -0.44
C GLY A 196 -3.51 5.67 0.04
N SER A 197 -3.25 4.69 0.92
CA SER A 197 -1.90 4.37 1.44
C SER A 197 -0.88 3.92 0.37
N GLY A 198 -1.33 3.70 -0.88
CA GLY A 198 -0.48 3.15 -1.95
C GLY A 198 -0.38 1.63 -1.92
N LYS A 199 -1.42 0.92 -1.48
CA LYS A 199 -1.48 -0.56 -1.43
C LYS A 199 -1.04 -1.22 -2.73
N THR A 200 -1.45 -0.69 -3.88
CA THR A 200 -1.07 -1.22 -5.19
C THR A 200 0.44 -1.35 -5.37
N SER A 201 1.20 -0.31 -5.02
CA SER A 201 2.67 -0.36 -5.06
C SER A 201 3.24 -1.34 -4.04
N THR A 202 2.69 -1.36 -2.81
CA THR A 202 3.12 -2.30 -1.76
C THR A 202 2.89 -3.74 -2.19
N ILE A 203 1.73 -4.07 -2.77
CA ILE A 203 1.41 -5.39 -3.34
C ILE A 203 2.40 -5.75 -4.44
N SER A 204 2.67 -4.82 -5.37
CA SER A 204 3.58 -5.05 -6.48
C SER A 204 5.00 -5.33 -6.01
N TRP A 205 5.54 -4.54 -5.09
CA TRP A 205 6.87 -4.78 -4.48
C TRP A 205 6.92 -6.12 -3.73
N THR A 206 5.89 -6.40 -2.91
CA THR A 206 5.79 -7.68 -2.19
C THR A 206 5.81 -8.85 -3.16
N ALA A 207 5.05 -8.80 -4.26
CA ALA A 207 5.00 -9.88 -5.24
C ALA A 207 6.36 -10.13 -5.90
N HIS A 208 7.05 -9.08 -6.36
CA HIS A 208 8.35 -9.22 -7.00
C HIS A 208 9.43 -9.72 -6.05
N ASP A 209 9.41 -9.26 -4.81
CA ASP A 209 10.41 -9.67 -3.83
C ASP A 209 10.15 -11.09 -3.30
N LEU A 210 8.88 -11.53 -3.14
CA LEU A 210 8.55 -12.91 -2.78
C LEU A 210 9.01 -13.92 -3.83
N VAL A 211 8.92 -13.58 -5.13
CA VAL A 211 9.45 -14.43 -6.21
C VAL A 211 10.98 -14.61 -6.11
N LYS A 212 11.67 -13.56 -5.66
CA LYS A 212 13.13 -13.55 -5.53
C LYS A 212 13.60 -14.10 -4.18
N LEU A 213 12.69 -14.33 -3.22
CA LEU A 213 13.01 -14.75 -1.88
C LEU A 213 13.61 -16.17 -1.87
N ARG A 214 14.75 -16.33 -1.22
CA ARG A 214 15.47 -17.59 -1.11
C ARG A 214 15.72 -17.95 0.34
N GLU A 215 15.68 -19.24 0.61
CA GLU A 215 16.19 -19.83 1.84
C GLU A 215 17.73 -19.74 1.89
N ASP A 216 18.32 -20.03 3.04
CA ASP A 216 19.78 -19.99 3.21
C ASP A 216 20.53 -21.04 2.35
N ASN A 217 19.85 -22.14 1.98
CA ASN A 217 20.35 -23.16 1.06
C ASN A 217 20.29 -22.74 -0.43
N GLY A 218 19.68 -21.57 -0.73
CA GLY A 218 19.50 -21.03 -2.08
C GLY A 218 18.19 -21.43 -2.77
N ASP A 219 17.39 -22.31 -2.16
CA ASP A 219 16.10 -22.71 -2.71
C ASP A 219 15.07 -21.58 -2.65
N ALA A 220 14.10 -21.58 -3.56
CA ALA A 220 13.03 -20.60 -3.55
C ALA A 220 12.06 -20.88 -2.40
N VAL A 221 11.80 -19.89 -1.56
CA VAL A 221 10.76 -19.97 -0.52
C VAL A 221 9.40 -20.18 -1.16
N PHE A 222 9.11 -19.47 -2.27
CA PHE A 222 7.89 -19.63 -3.05
C PHE A 222 8.19 -19.91 -4.51
N ASN A 223 7.49 -20.87 -5.09
CA ASN A 223 7.63 -21.24 -6.50
C ASN A 223 6.83 -20.32 -7.43
N SER A 224 5.69 -19.80 -6.96
CA SER A 224 4.89 -18.81 -7.67
C SER A 224 4.13 -17.93 -6.68
N VAL A 225 3.87 -16.70 -7.10
CA VAL A 225 3.04 -15.71 -6.39
C VAL A 225 1.74 -15.52 -7.16
N ILE A 226 0.61 -15.67 -6.48
CA ILE A 226 -0.73 -15.50 -7.05
C ILE A 226 -1.32 -14.22 -6.47
N ILE A 227 -1.61 -13.25 -7.32
CA ILE A 227 -2.27 -12.00 -6.92
C ILE A 227 -3.76 -12.11 -7.23
N VAL A 228 -4.59 -11.95 -6.21
CA VAL A 228 -6.05 -12.04 -6.30
C VAL A 228 -6.65 -10.65 -6.18
N THR A 229 -7.44 -10.23 -7.17
CA THR A 229 -8.09 -8.91 -7.23
C THR A 229 -9.60 -9.05 -7.31
N ASP A 230 -10.35 -8.04 -6.79
CA ASP A 230 -11.82 -8.07 -6.76
C ASP A 230 -12.46 -7.74 -8.11
N ARG A 231 -11.91 -6.80 -8.88
CA ARG A 231 -12.57 -6.26 -10.09
C ARG A 231 -11.68 -6.27 -11.33
N ASN A 232 -12.30 -6.57 -12.49
CA ASN A 232 -11.64 -6.54 -13.80
C ASN A 232 -11.00 -5.18 -14.16
N VAL A 233 -11.52 -4.06 -13.65
CA VAL A 233 -11.00 -2.70 -13.91
C VAL A 233 -9.76 -2.40 -13.06
N LEU A 234 -9.77 -2.84 -11.79
CA LEU A 234 -8.60 -2.74 -10.90
C LEU A 234 -7.50 -3.72 -11.31
N ASP A 235 -7.87 -4.86 -11.92
CA ASP A 235 -6.94 -5.80 -12.53
C ASP A 235 -5.98 -5.13 -13.51
N GLY A 236 -6.47 -4.24 -14.38
CA GLY A 236 -5.62 -3.50 -15.32
C GLY A 236 -4.60 -2.61 -14.62
N GLN A 237 -5.01 -1.82 -13.63
CA GLN A 237 -4.12 -0.91 -12.89
C GLN A 237 -3.07 -1.67 -12.06
N LEU A 238 -3.47 -2.74 -11.38
CA LEU A 238 -2.54 -3.56 -10.61
C LEU A 238 -1.60 -4.35 -11.52
N GLN A 239 -2.10 -4.93 -12.61
CA GLN A 239 -1.26 -5.58 -13.62
C GLN A 239 -0.24 -4.62 -14.23
N ASP A 240 -0.64 -3.38 -14.53
CA ASP A 240 0.26 -2.37 -15.07
C ASP A 240 1.29 -1.94 -14.03
N ALA A 241 0.91 -1.79 -12.75
CA ALA A 241 1.84 -1.49 -11.67
C ALA A 241 2.86 -2.63 -11.48
N VAL A 242 2.41 -3.88 -11.46
CA VAL A 242 3.30 -5.06 -11.34
C VAL A 242 4.25 -5.13 -12.55
N LYS A 243 3.77 -4.88 -13.77
CA LYS A 243 4.61 -4.87 -14.99
C LYS A 243 5.62 -3.72 -15.06
N GLN A 244 5.31 -2.57 -14.44
CA GLN A 244 6.22 -1.41 -14.47
C GLN A 244 7.43 -1.56 -13.56
N ILE A 245 7.37 -2.43 -12.55
CA ILE A 245 8.48 -2.70 -11.63
C ILE A 245 9.54 -3.61 -12.28
N ASP A 246 9.11 -4.62 -13.03
CA ASP A 246 10.05 -5.55 -13.68
C ASP A 246 9.75 -5.65 -15.18
N HIS A 247 10.74 -5.27 -15.99
CA HIS A 247 10.66 -5.29 -17.45
C HIS A 247 11.01 -6.66 -18.07
N GLN A 248 11.22 -7.70 -17.26
CA GLN A 248 11.55 -9.04 -17.77
C GLN A 248 10.30 -9.70 -18.35
N PHE A 249 10.39 -10.12 -19.63
CA PHE A 249 9.33 -10.86 -20.28
C PHE A 249 9.11 -12.22 -19.64
N GLY A 250 7.84 -12.62 -19.44
CA GLY A 250 7.47 -13.95 -18.95
C GLY A 250 7.35 -14.08 -17.43
N VAL A 251 7.63 -13.01 -16.66
CA VAL A 251 7.48 -13.03 -15.19
C VAL A 251 6.02 -13.01 -14.76
N ILE A 252 5.13 -12.41 -15.57
CA ILE A 252 3.73 -12.18 -15.20
C ILE A 252 2.79 -12.82 -16.24
N ALA A 253 1.88 -13.68 -15.76
CA ALA A 253 0.74 -14.16 -16.52
C ALA A 253 -0.56 -13.54 -15.97
N ALA A 254 -1.28 -12.83 -16.84
CA ALA A 254 -2.64 -12.39 -16.54
C ALA A 254 -3.65 -13.36 -17.14
N ILE A 255 -4.54 -13.89 -16.32
CA ILE A 255 -5.55 -14.87 -16.75
C ILE A 255 -6.80 -14.12 -17.24
N ASP A 256 -6.93 -13.98 -18.56
CA ASP A 256 -8.02 -13.23 -19.19
C ASP A 256 -8.72 -14.06 -20.29
N ARG A 257 -10.07 -13.96 -20.32
CA ARG A 257 -10.90 -14.61 -21.36
C ARG A 257 -10.70 -14.02 -22.76
N GLN A 258 -10.32 -12.76 -22.87
CA GLN A 258 -10.26 -12.08 -24.17
C GLN A 258 -9.01 -12.44 -24.98
N LYS A 259 -7.99 -12.98 -24.33
CA LYS A 259 -6.68 -13.26 -24.95
C LYS A 259 -6.42 -14.73 -25.28
N SER A 260 -7.32 -15.65 -24.94
CA SER A 260 -7.12 -17.07 -25.18
C SER A 260 -8.44 -17.82 -25.41
N SER A 261 -8.42 -18.82 -26.30
CA SER A 261 -9.54 -19.77 -26.52
C SER A 261 -9.70 -20.78 -25.38
N LYS A 262 -8.71 -20.90 -24.46
CA LYS A 262 -8.74 -21.80 -23.32
C LYS A 262 -9.60 -21.24 -22.19
N SER A 263 -10.22 -22.11 -21.38
CA SER A 263 -10.91 -21.71 -20.17
C SER A 263 -9.93 -21.05 -19.18
N LYS A 264 -10.43 -20.12 -18.32
CA LYS A 264 -9.60 -19.45 -17.30
C LYS A 264 -8.91 -20.46 -16.37
N SER A 265 -9.61 -21.53 -15.97
CA SER A 265 -9.06 -22.60 -15.13
C SER A 265 -7.89 -23.32 -15.81
N LYS A 266 -7.98 -23.60 -17.12
CA LYS A 266 -6.89 -24.25 -17.85
C LYS A 266 -5.69 -23.32 -18.07
N GLN A 267 -5.92 -22.04 -18.37
CA GLN A 267 -4.84 -21.05 -18.45
C GLN A 267 -4.08 -20.94 -17.14
N LEU A 268 -4.81 -20.94 -16.02
CA LEU A 268 -4.24 -20.86 -14.69
C LEU A 268 -3.43 -22.12 -14.32
N SER A 269 -3.99 -23.32 -14.56
CA SER A 269 -3.29 -24.56 -14.34
C SER A 269 -2.02 -24.63 -15.18
N ASP A 270 -2.09 -24.30 -16.46
CA ASP A 270 -0.93 -24.26 -17.36
C ASP A 270 0.15 -23.28 -16.85
N ALA A 271 -0.25 -22.09 -16.35
CA ALA A 271 0.68 -21.10 -15.80
C ALA A 271 1.38 -21.58 -14.53
N LEU A 272 0.66 -22.21 -13.59
CA LEU A 272 1.23 -22.75 -12.37
C LEU A 272 2.15 -23.95 -12.65
N LEU A 273 1.76 -24.83 -13.55
CA LEU A 273 2.55 -25.98 -13.96
C LEU A 273 3.84 -25.57 -14.68
N SER A 274 3.77 -24.53 -15.52
CA SER A 274 4.97 -23.96 -16.19
C SER A 274 5.89 -23.20 -15.27
N GLY A 275 5.51 -22.98 -13.99
CA GLY A 275 6.31 -22.24 -13.02
C GLY A 275 6.34 -20.73 -13.28
N THR A 276 5.26 -20.15 -13.83
CA THR A 276 5.17 -18.70 -14.00
C THR A 276 5.32 -18.00 -12.65
N PRO A 277 6.27 -17.07 -12.50
CA PRO A 277 6.61 -16.48 -11.21
C PRO A 277 5.46 -15.71 -10.57
N ILE A 278 4.75 -14.87 -11.34
CA ILE A 278 3.60 -14.08 -10.86
C ILE A 278 2.39 -14.35 -11.74
N VAL A 279 1.28 -14.72 -11.11
CA VAL A 279 0.00 -14.99 -11.78
C VAL A 279 -1.06 -14.06 -11.19
N VAL A 280 -1.69 -13.23 -12.02
CA VAL A 280 -2.77 -12.32 -11.59
C VAL A 280 -4.12 -12.92 -11.96
N VAL A 281 -4.99 -13.06 -10.98
CA VAL A 281 -6.33 -13.67 -11.14
C VAL A 281 -7.40 -12.81 -10.48
N THR A 282 -8.62 -12.89 -11.00
CA THR A 282 -9.78 -12.33 -10.29
C THR A 282 -10.22 -13.29 -9.19
N ILE A 283 -10.95 -12.74 -8.19
CA ILE A 283 -11.51 -13.52 -7.09
C ILE A 283 -12.40 -14.67 -7.58
N GLN A 284 -13.11 -14.48 -8.71
CA GLN A 284 -13.94 -15.52 -9.32
C GLN A 284 -13.12 -16.66 -9.93
N THR A 285 -11.85 -16.41 -10.25
CA THR A 285 -10.95 -17.41 -10.84
C THR A 285 -10.08 -18.10 -9.78
N PHE A 286 -9.89 -17.46 -8.62
CA PHE A 286 -9.04 -17.95 -7.53
C PHE A 286 -9.37 -19.37 -7.04
N PRO A 287 -10.65 -19.78 -6.88
CA PRO A 287 -10.96 -21.17 -6.48
C PRO A 287 -10.39 -22.25 -7.40
N TYR A 288 -10.28 -21.96 -8.70
CA TYR A 288 -9.67 -22.90 -9.64
C TYR A 288 -8.14 -23.01 -9.43
N ALA A 289 -7.49 -21.92 -8.93
CA ALA A 289 -6.08 -21.98 -8.52
C ALA A 289 -5.90 -22.91 -7.34
N MET A 290 -6.75 -22.74 -6.33
CA MET A 290 -6.72 -23.57 -5.12
C MET A 290 -6.99 -25.03 -5.45
N GLU A 291 -8.01 -25.32 -6.27
CA GLU A 291 -8.28 -26.67 -6.76
C GLU A 291 -7.06 -27.28 -7.43
N ALA A 292 -6.42 -26.56 -8.37
CA ALA A 292 -5.24 -27.04 -9.07
C ALA A 292 -4.08 -27.31 -8.10
N ILE A 293 -3.79 -26.42 -7.16
CA ILE A 293 -2.70 -26.59 -6.17
C ILE A 293 -2.93 -27.82 -5.30
N ILE A 294 -4.16 -28.08 -4.87
CA ILE A 294 -4.50 -29.16 -3.97
C ILE A 294 -4.55 -30.52 -4.69
N THR A 295 -5.09 -30.56 -5.92
CA THR A 295 -5.40 -31.82 -6.62
C THR A 295 -4.31 -32.28 -7.57
N ASP A 296 -3.53 -31.35 -8.16
CA ASP A 296 -2.51 -31.68 -9.14
C ASP A 296 -1.23 -32.21 -8.45
N LYS A 297 -0.88 -33.45 -8.78
CA LYS A 297 0.33 -34.11 -8.23
C LYS A 297 1.63 -33.36 -8.56
N ALA A 298 1.70 -32.64 -9.68
CA ALA A 298 2.89 -31.90 -10.10
C ALA A 298 3.07 -30.59 -9.30
N LEU A 299 2.02 -30.12 -8.63
CA LEU A 299 2.05 -28.94 -7.74
C LEU A 299 2.22 -29.31 -6.27
N LYS A 300 2.08 -30.60 -5.92
CA LYS A 300 2.38 -31.09 -4.56
C LYS A 300 3.87 -30.89 -4.25
N GLY A 301 4.14 -30.26 -3.11
CA GLY A 301 5.52 -29.97 -2.68
C GLY A 301 6.08 -28.65 -3.24
N LYS A 302 5.30 -27.90 -4.01
CA LYS A 302 5.62 -26.52 -4.38
C LYS A 302 4.96 -25.55 -3.41
N ASN A 303 5.67 -24.50 -3.07
CA ASN A 303 5.19 -23.43 -2.17
C ASN A 303 4.61 -22.26 -2.98
N PHE A 304 3.52 -21.70 -2.48
CA PHE A 304 2.80 -20.61 -3.12
C PHE A 304 2.58 -19.44 -2.15
N ALA A 305 2.77 -18.21 -2.64
CA ALA A 305 2.33 -17.02 -1.95
C ALA A 305 1.05 -16.51 -2.62
N VAL A 306 0.02 -16.24 -1.83
CA VAL A 306 -1.26 -15.68 -2.30
C VAL A 306 -1.41 -14.28 -1.74
N ILE A 307 -1.39 -13.28 -2.60
CA ILE A 307 -1.61 -11.87 -2.24
C ILE A 307 -3.07 -11.54 -2.55
N ILE A 308 -3.81 -11.03 -1.56
CA ILE A 308 -5.23 -10.70 -1.69
C ILE A 308 -5.40 -9.19 -1.51
N ASP A 309 -5.83 -8.51 -2.58
CA ASP A 309 -6.18 -7.10 -2.53
C ASP A 309 -7.64 -6.93 -2.09
N GLU A 310 -7.89 -5.90 -1.26
CA GLU A 310 -9.20 -5.59 -0.67
C GLU A 310 -9.89 -6.81 -0.04
N ALA A 311 -9.18 -7.49 0.85
CA ALA A 311 -9.59 -8.74 1.50
C ALA A 311 -10.95 -8.70 2.21
N HIS A 312 -11.54 -7.50 2.40
CA HIS A 312 -12.87 -7.31 3.01
C HIS A 312 -14.03 -7.32 2.00
N ASN A 313 -13.77 -7.34 0.67
CA ASN A 313 -14.74 -7.03 -0.39
C ASN A 313 -15.10 -8.24 -1.25
N SER A 314 -15.73 -9.26 -0.73
CA SER A 314 -16.02 -10.39 -1.61
C SER A 314 -17.44 -10.94 -1.48
N GLN A 315 -18.25 -10.68 -2.52
CA GLN A 315 -19.53 -11.33 -2.75
C GLN A 315 -19.44 -12.24 -3.97
N THR A 316 -19.38 -13.56 -3.80
CA THR A 316 -19.54 -14.51 -4.94
C THR A 316 -20.12 -15.85 -4.51
N GLY A 317 -21.44 -15.95 -4.57
CA GLY A 317 -22.17 -17.15 -4.14
C GLY A 317 -21.98 -18.43 -4.99
N SER A 318 -21.69 -18.31 -6.30
CA SER A 318 -21.55 -19.50 -7.18
C SER A 318 -20.15 -20.13 -7.14
N THR A 319 -19.17 -19.39 -6.73
CA THR A 319 -17.75 -19.76 -6.79
C THR A 319 -17.33 -20.52 -5.53
N ALA A 320 -17.89 -20.16 -4.38
CA ALA A 320 -17.72 -20.88 -3.12
C ALA A 320 -18.21 -22.32 -3.18
N ALA A 321 -19.33 -22.55 -3.88
CA ALA A 321 -19.89 -23.88 -4.10
C ALA A 321 -18.95 -24.80 -4.89
N LYS A 322 -18.28 -24.27 -5.90
CA LYS A 322 -17.34 -25.05 -6.71
C LYS A 322 -16.08 -25.43 -5.93
N LEU A 323 -15.61 -24.54 -5.05
CA LEU A 323 -14.46 -24.83 -4.21
C LEU A 323 -14.81 -25.86 -3.10
N GLN A 324 -15.99 -25.77 -2.50
CA GLN A 324 -16.48 -26.80 -1.57
C GLN A 324 -16.55 -28.18 -2.23
N ALA A 325 -17.08 -28.26 -3.45
CA ALA A 325 -17.13 -29.51 -4.20
C ALA A 325 -15.72 -30.03 -4.54
N ALA A 326 -14.79 -29.14 -4.90
CA ALA A 326 -13.40 -29.48 -5.22
C ALA A 326 -12.61 -30.00 -3.99
N LEU A 327 -12.92 -29.44 -2.81
CA LEU A 327 -12.30 -29.86 -1.54
C LEU A 327 -12.97 -31.08 -0.89
N GLY A 328 -13.93 -31.73 -1.57
CA GLY A 328 -14.62 -32.91 -1.05
C GLY A 328 -15.55 -32.65 0.13
N MET A 329 -15.94 -31.39 0.34
CA MET A 329 -16.81 -30.97 1.43
C MET A 329 -18.29 -31.06 1.00
N SER A 330 -18.90 -32.24 1.10
CA SER A 330 -20.33 -32.43 0.85
C SER A 330 -21.13 -32.01 2.08
N GLY A 331 -21.57 -30.77 2.14
CA GLY A 331 -22.52 -30.24 3.12
C GLY A 331 -23.68 -29.55 2.42
N GLN A 332 -24.91 -30.08 2.60
CA GLN A 332 -26.15 -29.47 2.12
C GLN A 332 -26.43 -28.17 2.88
N GLY A 333 -26.09 -27.02 2.30
CA GLY A 333 -26.44 -25.70 2.81
C GLY A 333 -26.70 -24.71 1.66
N LYS A 334 -27.68 -23.85 1.81
CA LYS A 334 -28.16 -22.87 0.81
C LYS A 334 -27.02 -22.03 0.20
N MET A 335 -26.84 -22.20 -1.08
CA MET A 335 -25.65 -21.95 -1.90
C MET A 335 -25.65 -20.60 -2.61
N SER A 336 -26.21 -19.51 -2.11
CA SER A 336 -26.36 -18.33 -2.97
C SER A 336 -25.55 -17.06 -2.64
N THR A 337 -24.83 -16.99 -1.51
CA THR A 337 -24.22 -15.71 -1.07
C THR A 337 -22.98 -15.85 -0.18
N MET A 338 -22.08 -16.82 -0.40
CA MET A 338 -20.84 -16.86 0.38
C MET A 338 -19.84 -15.81 -0.09
N THR A 339 -19.24 -15.13 0.86
CA THR A 339 -18.12 -14.19 0.68
C THR A 339 -16.78 -14.95 0.64
N VAL A 340 -15.70 -14.32 0.19
CA VAL A 340 -14.34 -14.92 0.27
C VAL A 340 -13.98 -15.20 1.72
N ASP A 341 -14.38 -14.33 2.64
CA ASP A 341 -14.16 -14.52 4.08
C ASP A 341 -14.80 -15.83 4.56
N GLU A 342 -16.06 -16.08 4.20
CA GLU A 342 -16.76 -17.33 4.53
C GLU A 342 -16.11 -18.56 3.87
N LEU A 343 -15.59 -18.39 2.66
CA LEU A 343 -14.86 -19.43 1.96
C LEU A 343 -13.54 -19.77 2.67
N LEU A 344 -12.77 -18.76 3.02
CA LEU A 344 -11.50 -18.90 3.73
C LEU A 344 -11.75 -19.42 5.16
N GLU A 345 -12.83 -19.00 5.82
CA GLU A 345 -13.25 -19.52 7.12
C GLU A 345 -13.61 -21.01 7.05
N GLN A 346 -14.29 -21.44 5.99
CA GLN A 346 -14.54 -22.87 5.77
C GLN A 346 -13.27 -23.66 5.48
N LEU A 347 -12.31 -23.09 4.72
CA LEU A 347 -11.00 -23.68 4.52
C LEU A 347 -10.23 -23.83 5.84
N GLN A 348 -10.33 -22.85 6.75
CA GLN A 348 -9.76 -22.95 8.09
C GLN A 348 -10.44 -24.04 8.94
N LYS A 349 -11.78 -24.06 8.98
CA LYS A 349 -12.57 -25.03 9.75
C LYS A 349 -12.39 -26.47 9.26
N SER A 350 -12.11 -26.65 7.98
CA SER A 350 -11.90 -27.99 7.40
C SER A 350 -10.51 -28.59 7.68
N ARG A 351 -9.65 -27.91 8.43
CA ARG A 351 -8.21 -28.26 8.60
C ARG A 351 -7.43 -28.42 7.28
N ALA A 352 -8.00 -27.96 6.17
CA ALA A 352 -7.44 -28.07 4.82
C ALA A 352 -6.68 -26.82 4.41
N ARG A 353 -6.07 -26.09 5.38
CA ARG A 353 -5.10 -25.04 5.04
C ARG A 353 -3.84 -25.75 4.60
N PRO A 354 -3.47 -25.68 3.32
CA PRO A 354 -2.26 -26.32 2.87
C PRO A 354 -1.06 -25.60 3.50
N ASP A 355 -0.18 -26.35 4.16
CA ASP A 355 1.03 -25.81 4.80
C ASP A 355 2.01 -25.20 3.78
N ASN A 356 1.77 -25.43 2.50
CA ASN A 356 2.56 -24.89 1.40
C ASN A 356 2.02 -23.58 0.81
N ILE A 357 1.03 -22.93 1.44
CA ILE A 357 0.46 -21.66 0.97
C ILE A 357 0.54 -20.61 2.06
N SER A 358 1.23 -19.49 1.78
CA SER A 358 1.17 -18.29 2.61
C SER A 358 0.21 -17.26 2.03
N TYR A 359 -0.50 -16.55 2.91
CA TYR A 359 -1.47 -15.52 2.53
C TYR A 359 -1.00 -14.14 2.96
N PHE A 360 -0.99 -13.20 2.02
CA PHE A 360 -0.66 -11.79 2.22
C PHE A 360 -1.90 -10.96 1.90
N ALA A 361 -2.66 -10.60 2.93
CA ALA A 361 -3.93 -9.89 2.80
C ALA A 361 -3.75 -8.39 2.99
N PHE A 362 -4.26 -7.59 2.06
CA PHE A 362 -4.23 -6.13 2.12
C PHE A 362 -5.67 -5.59 2.21
N THR A 363 -5.92 -4.72 3.17
CA THR A 363 -7.24 -4.08 3.34
C THR A 363 -7.09 -2.75 4.06
N GLY A 364 -8.03 -1.82 3.88
CA GLY A 364 -8.09 -0.57 4.65
C GLY A 364 -9.20 -0.57 5.71
N THR A 365 -10.01 -1.62 5.76
CA THR A 365 -11.16 -1.74 6.66
C THR A 365 -11.36 -3.20 7.06
N PRO A 366 -10.43 -3.78 7.86
CA PRO A 366 -10.54 -5.18 8.24
C PRO A 366 -11.82 -5.40 9.07
N LYS A 367 -12.59 -6.41 8.69
CA LYS A 367 -13.69 -6.92 9.50
C LYS A 367 -13.15 -7.86 10.56
N HIS A 368 -13.96 -8.18 11.57
CA HIS A 368 -13.58 -9.17 12.57
C HIS A 368 -13.22 -10.52 11.92
N SER A 369 -13.99 -10.97 10.92
CA SER A 369 -13.68 -12.18 10.14
C SER A 369 -12.33 -12.12 9.43
N THR A 370 -11.96 -10.97 8.87
CA THR A 370 -10.66 -10.76 8.21
C THR A 370 -9.50 -10.88 9.21
N LEU A 371 -9.67 -10.31 10.42
CA LEU A 371 -8.69 -10.44 11.51
C LEU A 371 -8.55 -11.90 11.97
N MET A 372 -9.67 -12.63 12.13
CA MET A 372 -9.65 -14.04 12.49
C MET A 372 -8.98 -14.92 11.42
N LEU A 373 -9.08 -14.54 10.14
CA LEU A 373 -8.51 -15.29 9.03
C LEU A 373 -7.01 -15.04 8.81
N PHE A 374 -6.58 -13.79 8.86
CA PHE A 374 -5.24 -13.38 8.44
C PHE A 374 -4.43 -12.73 9.56
N GLY A 375 -5.08 -12.34 10.66
CA GLY A 375 -4.40 -11.79 11.83
C GLY A 375 -3.61 -12.84 12.58
N ARG A 376 -2.65 -12.39 13.37
CA ARG A 376 -1.86 -13.22 14.27
C ARG A 376 -2.21 -12.92 15.72
N PRO A 377 -2.21 -13.91 16.61
CA PRO A 377 -2.42 -13.66 18.03
C PRO A 377 -1.36 -12.70 18.57
N THR A 378 -1.73 -11.87 19.55
CA THR A 378 -0.80 -10.93 20.21
C THR A 378 0.35 -11.69 20.88
N ASP A 379 0.03 -12.79 21.56
CA ASP A 379 1.00 -13.75 22.09
C ASP A 379 1.03 -14.99 21.18
N PRO A 380 2.09 -15.21 20.41
CA PRO A 380 2.20 -16.37 19.50
C PRO A 380 2.20 -17.73 20.20
N SER A 381 2.49 -17.76 21.52
CA SER A 381 2.52 -18.99 22.31
C SER A 381 1.12 -19.50 22.70
N GLN A 382 0.09 -18.67 22.51
CA GLN A 382 -1.29 -18.95 22.89
C GLN A 382 -2.22 -18.89 21.67
N PRO A 383 -3.30 -19.71 21.67
CA PRO A 383 -4.28 -19.63 20.58
C PRO A 383 -5.04 -18.29 20.60
N ILE A 384 -5.60 -17.93 19.45
CA ILE A 384 -6.51 -16.78 19.36
C ILE A 384 -7.70 -16.98 20.28
N SER A 385 -7.99 -15.99 21.13
CA SER A 385 -9.09 -15.93 22.08
C SER A 385 -9.47 -14.47 22.36
N ASP A 386 -10.51 -14.23 23.14
CA ASP A 386 -10.90 -12.88 23.57
C ASP A 386 -9.78 -12.19 24.39
N ASP A 387 -9.00 -12.96 25.15
CA ASP A 387 -7.86 -12.47 25.92
C ASP A 387 -6.59 -12.37 25.08
N ASN A 388 -6.54 -13.02 23.92
CA ASN A 388 -5.43 -12.99 22.97
C ASN A 388 -5.98 -12.74 21.54
N PRO A 389 -6.52 -11.55 21.26
CA PRO A 389 -7.18 -11.25 20.01
C PRO A 389 -6.19 -11.19 18.85
N PRO A 390 -6.65 -11.54 17.62
CA PRO A 390 -5.82 -11.44 16.44
C PRO A 390 -5.58 -9.98 16.05
N GLN A 391 -4.34 -9.67 15.73
CA GLN A 391 -3.90 -8.35 15.28
C GLN A 391 -3.37 -8.39 13.84
N ALA A 392 -3.41 -7.24 13.16
CA ALA A 392 -2.75 -7.08 11.88
C ALA A 392 -1.23 -7.19 12.04
N PHE A 393 -0.59 -7.79 11.04
CA PHE A 393 0.87 -7.91 10.99
C PHE A 393 1.54 -6.55 10.81
N HIS A 394 0.94 -5.66 10.01
CA HIS A 394 1.40 -4.29 9.80
C HIS A 394 0.22 -3.32 9.69
N LEU A 395 0.38 -2.14 10.32
CA LEU A 395 -0.66 -1.11 10.41
C LEU A 395 -0.21 0.20 9.75
N TYR A 396 -1.12 0.77 8.94
CA TYR A 396 -1.10 2.17 8.55
C TYR A 396 -2.55 2.68 8.56
N THR A 397 -2.95 3.27 9.68
CA THR A 397 -4.35 3.54 9.98
C THR A 397 -4.92 4.71 9.15
N MET A 398 -6.24 4.75 9.02
CA MET A 398 -6.95 5.87 8.40
C MET A 398 -6.69 7.17 9.18
N ARG A 399 -6.62 7.12 10.51
CA ARG A 399 -6.29 8.28 11.35
C ARG A 399 -4.93 8.84 11.01
N GLN A 400 -3.90 7.98 10.95
CA GLN A 400 -2.55 8.38 10.56
C GLN A 400 -2.55 9.03 9.17
N ALA A 401 -3.24 8.45 8.20
CA ALA A 401 -3.33 8.98 6.83
C ALA A 401 -4.04 10.35 6.75
N ILE A 402 -5.05 10.59 7.60
CA ILE A 402 -5.74 11.89 7.72
C ILE A 402 -4.81 12.93 8.35
N GLU A 403 -4.17 12.59 9.46
CA GLU A 403 -3.26 13.49 10.17
C GLU A 403 -2.03 13.86 9.31
N GLU A 404 -1.55 12.91 8.49
CA GLU A 404 -0.52 13.14 7.47
C GLU A 404 -1.02 13.93 6.25
N LYS A 405 -2.29 14.33 6.21
CA LYS A 405 -2.95 15.07 5.11
C LYS A 405 -2.90 14.31 3.77
N PHE A 406 -2.77 13.01 3.82
CA PHE A 406 -2.74 12.15 2.63
C PHE A 406 -4.14 11.82 2.11
N ILE A 407 -5.11 11.70 3.01
CA ILE A 407 -6.53 11.59 2.71
C ILE A 407 -7.29 12.68 3.43
N LEU A 408 -8.41 13.10 2.86
CA LEU A 408 -9.30 14.05 3.50
C LEU A 408 -9.97 13.40 4.71
N ASP A 409 -10.15 14.19 5.78
CA ASP A 409 -10.95 13.76 6.92
C ASP A 409 -12.40 13.60 6.51
N VAL A 410 -12.85 12.36 6.43
CA VAL A 410 -14.24 12.02 6.05
C VAL A 410 -15.27 12.63 6.99
N LEU A 411 -14.89 12.91 8.26
CA LEU A 411 -15.78 13.50 9.25
C LEU A 411 -15.98 15.02 9.03
N ASN A 412 -15.05 15.70 8.38
CA ASN A 412 -15.19 17.12 8.04
C ASN A 412 -16.33 17.38 7.04
N GLY A 413 -16.68 16.40 6.21
CA GLY A 413 -17.81 16.45 5.29
C GLY A 413 -19.10 15.82 5.83
N TYR A 414 -19.08 15.27 7.05
CA TYR A 414 -20.21 14.57 7.63
C TYR A 414 -21.11 15.54 8.41
N VAL A 415 -22.35 15.71 7.95
CA VAL A 415 -23.39 16.45 8.69
C VAL A 415 -24.24 15.41 9.46
N PRO A 416 -24.20 15.38 10.81
CA PRO A 416 -25.05 14.50 11.58
C PRO A 416 -26.53 14.71 11.21
N TYR A 417 -27.27 13.63 11.05
CA TYR A 417 -28.72 13.69 10.74
C TYR A 417 -29.49 14.63 11.70
N LYS A 418 -29.08 14.67 12.97
CA LYS A 418 -29.63 15.58 13.99
C LYS A 418 -29.41 17.07 13.64
N THR A 419 -28.26 17.42 13.10
CA THR A 419 -27.94 18.79 12.67
C THR A 419 -28.73 19.17 11.40
N ALA A 420 -28.78 18.25 10.42
CA ALA A 420 -29.59 18.44 9.21
C ALA A 420 -31.09 18.54 9.54
N PHE A 421 -31.59 17.74 10.48
CA PHE A 421 -32.96 17.78 10.96
C PHE A 421 -33.27 19.07 11.71
N ASN A 422 -32.35 19.55 12.57
CA ASN A 422 -32.52 20.82 13.28
C ASN A 422 -32.50 22.02 12.34
N LEU A 423 -31.66 22.01 11.31
CA LEU A 423 -31.64 23.02 10.24
C LEU A 423 -32.95 22.99 9.43
N SER A 424 -33.49 21.83 9.10
CA SER A 424 -34.75 21.72 8.38
C SER A 424 -35.91 22.23 9.24
N LYS A 425 -35.90 21.98 10.56
CA LYS A 425 -36.92 22.44 11.50
C LYS A 425 -36.87 23.96 11.70
N GLN A 426 -35.68 24.58 11.77
CA GLN A 426 -35.54 26.04 11.80
C GLN A 426 -36.02 26.70 10.49
N LEU A 427 -35.90 26.04 9.34
CA LEU A 427 -36.44 26.51 8.07
C LEU A 427 -37.95 26.31 7.97
N GLU A 428 -38.54 25.30 8.60
CA GLU A 428 -39.99 25.11 8.68
C GLU A 428 -40.67 26.16 9.55
N ASP A 429 -40.04 26.60 10.61
CA ASP A 429 -40.57 27.67 11.48
C ASP A 429 -40.53 29.07 10.81
N SER A 430 -39.75 29.24 9.73
CA SER A 430 -39.61 30.52 9.02
C SER A 430 -40.43 30.62 7.74
N LYS A 431 -40.83 29.50 7.10
CA LYS A 431 -41.77 29.46 5.94
C LYS A 431 -42.31 28.04 5.78
N ARG A 432 -43.63 27.89 5.64
CA ARG A 432 -44.27 26.62 5.24
C ARG A 432 -43.82 26.23 3.82
N VAL A 433 -42.78 25.45 3.70
CA VAL A 433 -42.30 24.91 2.42
C VAL A 433 -42.76 23.46 2.33
N SER A 434 -43.33 23.05 1.19
CA SER A 434 -43.72 21.64 0.99
C SER A 434 -42.54 20.69 1.15
N GLY A 435 -42.73 19.53 1.74
CA GLY A 435 -41.68 18.57 2.03
C GLY A 435 -40.82 18.16 0.80
N LYS A 436 -41.36 18.26 -0.42
CA LYS A 436 -40.63 18.09 -1.68
C LYS A 436 -39.66 19.24 -1.99
N ALA A 437 -40.04 20.48 -1.67
CA ALA A 437 -39.17 21.63 -1.89
C ALA A 437 -38.04 21.70 -0.88
N ALA A 438 -38.29 21.31 0.39
CA ALA A 438 -37.27 21.20 1.43
C ALA A 438 -36.22 20.13 1.09
N LYS A 439 -36.63 18.97 0.59
CA LYS A 439 -35.70 17.89 0.11
C LYS A 439 -34.85 18.37 -1.07
N ARG A 440 -35.44 19.14 -2.00
CA ARG A 440 -34.70 19.69 -3.15
C ARG A 440 -33.71 20.77 -2.74
N ALA A 441 -34.10 21.67 -1.83
CA ALA A 441 -33.23 22.72 -1.30
C ALA A 441 -32.07 22.14 -0.48
N LEU A 442 -32.31 21.08 0.32
CA LEU A 442 -31.27 20.38 1.07
C LEU A 442 -30.28 19.64 0.12
N ALA A 443 -30.80 18.97 -0.90
CA ALA A 443 -29.95 18.29 -1.90
C ALA A 443 -29.12 19.31 -2.70
N GLN A 444 -29.69 20.43 -3.07
CA GLN A 444 -28.99 21.52 -3.77
C GLN A 444 -27.94 22.19 -2.88
N TRP A 445 -28.24 22.41 -1.59
CA TRP A 445 -27.29 22.95 -0.63
C TRP A 445 -26.14 21.98 -0.39
N MET A 446 -26.42 20.68 -0.24
CA MET A 446 -25.39 19.64 -0.10
C MET A 446 -24.49 19.53 -1.34
N SER A 447 -25.06 19.70 -2.55
CA SER A 447 -24.28 19.64 -3.80
C SER A 447 -23.46 20.89 -4.09
N LEU A 448 -23.81 22.03 -3.47
CA LEU A 448 -23.13 23.32 -3.67
C LEU A 448 -22.21 23.69 -2.48
N HIS A 449 -22.14 22.84 -1.44
CA HIS A 449 -21.25 23.12 -0.32
C HIS A 449 -19.79 23.04 -0.77
N PRO A 450 -18.92 24.03 -0.44
CA PRO A 450 -17.55 24.09 -0.92
C PRO A 450 -16.72 22.81 -0.67
N THR A 451 -17.05 22.05 0.38
CA THR A 451 -16.39 20.76 0.69
C THR A 451 -16.81 19.60 -0.20
N ASN A 452 -17.87 19.74 -1.02
CA ASN A 452 -18.36 18.72 -1.94
C ASN A 452 -18.03 19.03 -3.41
N VAL A 453 -17.44 20.18 -3.70
CA VAL A 453 -17.14 20.68 -5.06
C VAL A 453 -15.63 20.63 -5.38
N THR A 454 -14.81 20.25 -4.42
CA THR A 454 -13.39 19.94 -4.63
C THR A 454 -13.19 18.43 -4.61
#